data_2fc408bf6553fc3193e9cfa94220bc2f
#
_entry.id   2fc408bf6553fc3193e9cfa94220bc2f
#
_cell.length_a   1.000
_cell.length_b   1.000
_cell.length_c   1.000
_cell.angle_alpha   90.00
_cell.angle_beta   90.00
_cell.angle_gamma   90.00
#
_symmetry.space_group_name_H-M   'P 1'
#
loop_
_entity.id
_entity.type
_entity.pdbx_description
1 polymer ?
#
loop_
_entity_poly.entity_id
_entity_poly.type
_entity_poly.pdbx_seq_one_letter_code
_entity_poly.pdbx_strand_id
1 'polypeptide(L)'
;LGDRIESIEHHPAYHACGKAIYEDGKVIAAYKEEEPNLLAQALFYISSHVGEAGHNCPVACTAGVVKALRAQGSPELQAAYLPGLLTHHYVDRLDGAQFLTEVQGGSDVGANCVEAHPDGEAMGTTRWKIFGEKWFCSNADADLILMTARVQDGPDGTRGLGLFLVPRIL
;
A
#
# COMPACT_ATOMS: atom_id res chain seq x y z
N LEU A 1 -5.85 28.74 8.77
CA LEU A 1 -4.97 27.57 8.55
C LEU A 1 -5.56 26.43 9.37
N GLY A 2 -5.85 25.30 8.73
CA GLY A 2 -6.42 24.13 9.39
C GLY A 2 -5.42 23.43 10.30
N ASP A 3 -5.93 22.81 11.34
CA ASP A 3 -5.13 21.92 12.19
C ASP A 3 -4.83 20.62 11.46
N ARG A 4 -3.70 19.99 11.81
CA ARG A 4 -3.38 18.65 11.30
C ARG A 4 -4.39 17.65 11.88
N ILE A 5 -4.98 16.85 11.02
CA ILE A 5 -5.85 15.72 11.40
C ILE A 5 -5.16 14.40 11.09
N GLU A 6 -5.45 13.37 11.88
CA GLU A 6 -4.85 12.04 11.74
C GLU A 6 -5.86 10.97 11.30
N SER A 7 -7.12 11.37 11.12
CA SER A 7 -8.20 10.48 10.67
C SER A 7 -8.99 11.11 9.53
N ILE A 8 -9.44 10.27 8.62
CA ILE A 8 -10.36 10.64 7.54
C ILE A 8 -11.73 10.09 7.90
N GLU A 9 -12.74 10.96 7.92
CA GLU A 9 -14.13 10.56 8.11
C GLU A 9 -14.80 10.36 6.74
N HIS A 10 -15.17 9.14 6.45
CA HIS A 10 -15.84 8.79 5.21
C HIS A 10 -17.35 8.82 5.35
N HIS A 11 -18.04 9.17 4.26
CA HIS A 11 -19.51 9.12 4.21
C HIS A 11 -20.01 7.67 4.43
N PRO A 12 -21.17 7.45 5.11
CA PRO A 12 -21.69 6.09 5.33
C PRO A 12 -21.85 5.24 4.09
N ALA A 13 -22.14 5.84 2.93
CA ALA A 13 -22.21 5.14 1.64
C ALA A 13 -20.86 4.54 1.21
N TYR A 14 -19.74 5.18 1.56
CA TYR A 14 -18.40 4.63 1.31
C TYR A 14 -18.24 3.29 2.04
N HIS A 15 -18.64 3.22 3.31
CA HIS A 15 -18.56 1.98 4.08
C HIS A 15 -19.51 0.90 3.56
N ALA A 16 -20.70 1.28 3.07
CA ALA A 16 -21.63 0.34 2.45
C ALA A 16 -21.07 -0.25 1.15
N CYS A 17 -20.48 0.58 0.29
CA CYS A 17 -19.78 0.12 -0.92
C CYS A 17 -18.59 -0.78 -0.57
N GLY A 18 -17.82 -0.42 0.45
CA GLY A 18 -16.69 -1.21 0.92
C GLY A 18 -17.10 -2.61 1.35
N LYS A 19 -18.17 -2.76 2.13
CA LYS A 19 -18.70 -4.06 2.50
C LYS A 19 -19.08 -4.89 1.27
N ALA A 20 -19.77 -4.33 0.32
CA ALA A 20 -20.15 -5.05 -0.90
C ALA A 20 -18.91 -5.54 -1.70
N ILE A 21 -17.85 -4.72 -1.79
CA ILE A 21 -16.64 -5.07 -2.53
C ILE A 21 -15.81 -6.12 -1.79
N TYR A 22 -15.61 -5.95 -0.48
CA TYR A 22 -14.73 -6.82 0.31
C TYR A 22 -15.44 -8.10 0.77
N GLU A 23 -16.67 -8.02 1.30
CA GLU A 23 -17.38 -9.16 1.89
C GLU A 23 -18.13 -9.97 0.85
N ASP A 24 -18.95 -9.33 0.00
CA ASP A 24 -19.73 -10.01 -1.02
C ASP A 24 -18.89 -10.32 -2.26
N GLY A 25 -18.18 -9.33 -2.78
CA GLY A 25 -17.35 -9.44 -3.98
C GLY A 25 -16.03 -10.16 -3.77
N LYS A 26 -15.51 -10.20 -2.54
CA LYS A 26 -14.24 -10.86 -2.15
C LYS A 26 -13.06 -10.50 -3.05
N VAL A 27 -13.03 -9.27 -3.59
CA VAL A 27 -12.08 -8.87 -4.63
C VAL A 27 -10.64 -9.02 -4.16
N ILE A 28 -10.30 -8.53 -2.96
CA ILE A 28 -8.94 -8.65 -2.42
C ILE A 28 -8.64 -10.08 -1.92
N ALA A 29 -9.62 -10.77 -1.36
CA ALA A 29 -9.45 -12.13 -0.85
C ALA A 29 -9.09 -13.13 -1.96
N ALA A 30 -9.43 -12.85 -3.20
CA ALA A 30 -9.05 -13.66 -4.35
C ALA A 30 -7.53 -13.72 -4.58
N TYR A 31 -6.77 -12.77 -4.02
CA TYR A 31 -5.31 -12.79 -4.03
C TYR A 31 -4.69 -13.77 -3.01
N LYS A 32 -5.49 -14.51 -2.24
CA LYS A 32 -5.00 -15.60 -1.39
C LYS A 32 -4.34 -16.70 -2.19
N GLU A 33 -4.89 -16.99 -3.37
CA GLU A 33 -4.30 -17.95 -4.30
C GLU A 33 -3.03 -17.33 -4.93
N GLU A 34 -1.98 -18.12 -5.03
CA GLU A 34 -0.73 -17.66 -5.62
C GLU A 34 -0.82 -17.54 -7.14
N GLU A 35 -1.52 -18.49 -7.79
CA GLU A 35 -1.72 -18.54 -9.23
C GLU A 35 -3.00 -19.33 -9.60
N PRO A 36 -3.66 -18.96 -10.69
CA PRO A 36 -3.46 -17.76 -11.50
C PRO A 36 -4.24 -16.58 -10.91
N ASN A 37 -3.67 -15.38 -11.02
CA ASN A 37 -4.37 -14.13 -10.60
C ASN A 37 -5.61 -13.80 -11.47
N LEU A 38 -6.06 -14.71 -12.34
CA LEU A 38 -7.16 -14.49 -13.25
C LEU A 38 -8.46 -14.19 -12.53
N LEU A 39 -8.76 -14.94 -11.46
CA LEU A 39 -9.95 -14.69 -10.64
C LEU A 39 -9.92 -13.30 -10.03
N ALA A 40 -8.81 -12.92 -9.43
CA ALA A 40 -8.63 -11.58 -8.83
C ALA A 40 -8.79 -10.47 -9.86
N GLN A 41 -8.22 -10.63 -11.06
CA GLN A 41 -8.37 -9.68 -12.15
C GLN A 41 -9.81 -9.60 -12.67
N ALA A 42 -10.50 -10.72 -12.80
CA ALA A 42 -11.89 -10.76 -13.22
C ALA A 42 -12.82 -10.07 -12.20
N LEU A 43 -12.63 -10.34 -10.91
CA LEU A 43 -13.41 -9.69 -9.85
C LEU A 43 -13.12 -8.19 -9.79
N PHE A 44 -11.88 -7.78 -9.93
CA PHE A 44 -11.51 -6.37 -10.00
C PHE A 44 -12.11 -5.67 -11.24
N TYR A 45 -12.11 -6.34 -12.39
CA TYR A 45 -12.77 -5.85 -13.61
C TYR A 45 -14.26 -5.64 -13.39
N ILE A 46 -14.96 -6.62 -12.80
CA ILE A 46 -16.40 -6.52 -12.51
C ILE A 46 -16.68 -5.38 -11.54
N SER A 47 -15.89 -5.26 -10.47
CA SER A 47 -16.00 -4.16 -9.51
C SER A 47 -15.79 -2.80 -10.17
N SER A 48 -14.85 -2.70 -11.10
CA SER A 48 -14.56 -1.46 -11.84
C SER A 48 -15.61 -1.13 -12.89
N HIS A 49 -16.34 -2.11 -13.38
CA HIS A 49 -17.32 -1.95 -14.47
C HIS A 49 -18.49 -1.04 -14.08
N VAL A 50 -18.84 -0.97 -12.80
CA VAL A 50 -19.89 -0.07 -12.30
C VAL A 50 -19.39 1.37 -12.08
N GLY A 51 -18.13 1.67 -12.43
CA GLY A 51 -17.56 3.01 -12.33
C GLY A 51 -17.13 3.39 -10.90
N GLU A 52 -17.06 2.42 -10.01
CA GLU A 52 -16.59 2.65 -8.64
C GLU A 52 -15.07 2.82 -8.60
N ALA A 53 -14.57 3.94 -8.06
CA ALA A 53 -13.15 4.24 -7.95
C ALA A 53 -12.70 4.46 -6.49
N GLY A 54 -13.62 4.73 -5.58
CA GLY A 54 -13.32 5.03 -4.17
C GLY A 54 -12.68 3.85 -3.44
N HIS A 55 -13.14 2.62 -3.71
CA HIS A 55 -12.55 1.40 -3.17
C HIS A 55 -11.63 0.68 -4.16
N ASN A 56 -11.85 0.81 -5.46
CA ASN A 56 -11.01 0.11 -6.44
C ASN A 56 -9.55 0.62 -6.44
N CYS A 57 -9.33 1.90 -6.16
CA CYS A 57 -7.97 2.41 -5.97
C CYS A 57 -7.30 1.79 -4.73
N PRO A 58 -7.88 1.83 -3.52
CA PRO A 58 -7.37 1.10 -2.35
C PRO A 58 -7.13 -0.39 -2.61
N VAL A 59 -8.06 -1.08 -3.27
CA VAL A 59 -7.92 -2.51 -3.62
C VAL A 59 -6.72 -2.75 -4.52
N ALA A 60 -6.52 -1.93 -5.55
CA ALA A 60 -5.36 -2.03 -6.44
C ALA A 60 -4.04 -1.79 -5.70
N CYS A 61 -4.00 -0.77 -4.83
CA CYS A 61 -2.83 -0.48 -4.00
C CYS A 61 -2.54 -1.64 -3.03
N THR A 62 -3.57 -2.16 -2.36
CA THR A 62 -3.46 -3.30 -1.43
C THR A 62 -2.95 -4.55 -2.14
N ALA A 63 -3.44 -4.84 -3.35
CA ALA A 63 -2.94 -5.95 -4.17
C ALA A 63 -1.45 -5.80 -4.50
N GLY A 64 -0.97 -4.58 -4.75
CA GLY A 64 0.45 -4.29 -4.92
C GLY A 64 1.27 -4.56 -3.66
N VAL A 65 0.78 -4.16 -2.48
CA VAL A 65 1.42 -4.45 -1.19
C VAL A 65 1.50 -5.96 -0.96
N VAL A 66 0.42 -6.71 -1.20
CA VAL A 66 0.39 -8.18 -1.08
C VAL A 66 1.45 -8.82 -1.97
N LYS A 67 1.54 -8.41 -3.24
CA LYS A 67 2.53 -8.96 -4.18
C LYS A 67 3.96 -8.64 -3.75
N ALA A 68 4.24 -7.43 -3.31
CA ALA A 68 5.56 -7.03 -2.84
C ALA A 68 5.97 -7.83 -1.59
N LEU A 69 5.06 -7.96 -0.61
CA LEU A 69 5.31 -8.73 0.61
C LEU A 69 5.60 -10.20 0.32
N ARG A 70 4.83 -10.83 -0.56
CA ARG A 70 5.07 -12.23 -0.95
C ARG A 70 6.39 -12.43 -1.65
N ALA A 71 6.78 -11.48 -2.49
CA ALA A 71 8.00 -11.59 -3.29
C ALA A 71 9.28 -11.29 -2.49
N GLN A 72 9.22 -10.35 -1.54
CA GLN A 72 10.41 -9.78 -0.90
C GLN A 72 10.32 -9.65 0.62
N GLY A 73 9.13 -9.78 1.22
CA GLY A 73 8.95 -9.66 2.66
C GLY A 73 9.56 -10.83 3.42
N SER A 74 10.11 -10.56 4.60
CA SER A 74 10.53 -11.61 5.53
C SER A 74 9.34 -12.49 5.96
N PRO A 75 9.57 -13.72 6.43
CA PRO A 75 8.50 -14.56 6.97
C PRO A 75 7.69 -13.87 8.07
N GLU A 76 8.36 -13.08 8.92
CA GLU A 76 7.74 -12.34 10.02
C GLU A 76 6.82 -11.23 9.50
N LEU A 77 7.25 -10.46 8.49
CA LEU A 77 6.42 -9.44 7.84
C LEU A 77 5.21 -10.06 7.15
N GLN A 78 5.41 -11.17 6.44
CA GLN A 78 4.32 -11.88 5.79
C GLN A 78 3.30 -12.39 6.80
N ALA A 79 3.76 -13.02 7.88
CA ALA A 79 2.88 -13.55 8.93
C ALA A 79 2.09 -12.44 9.64
N ALA A 80 2.69 -11.27 9.84
CA ALA A 80 2.06 -10.15 10.51
C ALA A 80 0.98 -9.47 9.66
N TYR A 81 1.21 -9.29 8.37
CA TYR A 81 0.39 -8.39 7.55
C TYR A 81 -0.49 -9.07 6.50
N LEU A 82 -0.06 -10.19 5.89
CA LEU A 82 -0.86 -10.85 4.85
C LEU A 82 -2.26 -11.28 5.30
N PRO A 83 -2.47 -11.78 6.53
CA PRO A 83 -3.82 -12.15 6.97
C PRO A 83 -4.81 -10.98 6.94
N GLY A 84 -4.41 -9.80 7.42
CA GLY A 84 -5.23 -8.59 7.41
C GLY A 84 -5.42 -8.01 6.00
N LEU A 85 -4.36 -8.00 5.17
CA LEU A 85 -4.43 -7.53 3.79
C LEU A 85 -5.30 -8.40 2.89
N LEU A 86 -5.46 -9.68 3.19
CA LEU A 86 -6.19 -10.66 2.38
C LEU A 86 -7.55 -11.05 2.97
N THR A 87 -7.97 -10.44 4.08
CA THR A 87 -9.28 -10.74 4.65
C THR A 87 -10.40 -10.17 3.77
N HIS A 88 -11.53 -10.88 3.75
CA HIS A 88 -12.77 -10.37 3.17
C HIS A 88 -13.65 -9.63 4.19
N HIS A 89 -13.30 -9.65 5.46
CA HIS A 89 -14.04 -8.93 6.51
C HIS A 89 -13.69 -7.45 6.46
N TYR A 90 -14.64 -6.62 6.07
CA TYR A 90 -14.42 -5.19 5.85
C TYR A 90 -13.89 -4.45 7.08
N VAL A 91 -14.32 -4.85 8.28
CA VAL A 91 -13.95 -4.16 9.54
C VAL A 91 -12.54 -4.53 10.01
N ASP A 92 -12.09 -5.75 9.68
CA ASP A 92 -10.82 -6.31 10.17
C ASP A 92 -9.68 -6.17 9.15
N ARG A 93 -9.98 -5.58 7.99
CA ARG A 93 -9.00 -5.48 6.91
C ARG A 93 -7.89 -4.50 7.23
N LEU A 94 -6.74 -4.75 6.67
CA LEU A 94 -5.68 -3.78 6.47
C LEU A 94 -5.70 -3.29 5.03
N ASP A 95 -5.56 -1.98 4.85
CA ASP A 95 -5.45 -1.38 3.53
C ASP A 95 -4.00 -1.01 3.20
N GLY A 96 -3.67 -1.12 1.92
CA GLY A 96 -2.38 -0.74 1.38
C GLY A 96 -2.41 0.53 0.56
N ALA A 97 -1.33 1.30 0.59
CA ALA A 97 -1.08 2.44 -0.28
C ALA A 97 0.28 2.33 -0.98
N GLN A 98 0.50 3.14 -2.02
CA GLN A 98 1.76 3.19 -2.76
C GLN A 98 2.17 4.65 -2.99
N PHE A 99 3.26 5.09 -2.34
CA PHE A 99 3.77 6.46 -2.42
C PHE A 99 5.11 6.51 -3.16
N LEU A 100 5.08 6.88 -4.42
CA LEU A 100 6.26 6.96 -5.27
C LEU A 100 6.57 8.39 -5.70
N THR A 101 5.54 9.15 -6.08
CA THR A 101 5.65 10.51 -6.63
C THR A 101 6.11 11.51 -5.56
N GLU A 102 6.92 12.46 -5.98
CA GLU A 102 7.32 13.65 -5.20
C GLU A 102 6.92 14.93 -5.93
N VAL A 103 7.06 16.07 -5.28
CA VAL A 103 6.61 17.38 -5.83
C VAL A 103 7.26 17.69 -7.18
N GLN A 104 8.52 17.27 -7.40
CA GLN A 104 9.23 17.50 -8.67
C GLN A 104 8.68 16.67 -9.84
N GLY A 105 7.94 15.57 -9.57
CA GLY A 105 7.29 14.75 -10.59
C GLY A 105 7.19 13.27 -10.26
N GLY A 106 6.40 12.55 -11.04
CA GLY A 106 6.17 11.12 -10.89
C GLY A 106 6.84 10.26 -11.98
N SER A 107 7.09 10.83 -13.16
CA SER A 107 7.74 10.11 -14.26
C SER A 107 9.25 9.98 -14.07
N ASP A 108 9.88 10.96 -13.44
CA ASP A 108 11.31 10.95 -13.12
C ASP A 108 11.55 10.51 -11.66
N VAL A 109 11.23 9.27 -11.35
CA VAL A 109 11.47 8.70 -10.02
C VAL A 109 12.95 8.64 -9.65
N GLY A 110 13.85 8.67 -10.64
CA GLY A 110 15.29 8.74 -10.41
C GLY A 110 15.74 10.02 -9.69
N ALA A 111 14.96 11.09 -9.78
CA ALA A 111 15.19 12.36 -9.09
C ALA A 111 14.53 12.44 -7.69
N ASN A 112 13.92 11.38 -7.19
CA ASN A 112 13.31 11.36 -5.86
C ASN A 112 14.32 11.72 -4.77
N CYS A 113 13.90 12.57 -3.83
CA CYS A 113 14.71 13.14 -2.76
C CYS A 113 14.36 12.60 -1.37
N VAL A 114 13.26 11.86 -1.20
CA VAL A 114 12.95 11.18 0.08
C VAL A 114 14.06 10.20 0.40
N GLU A 115 14.61 10.29 1.60
CA GLU A 115 15.77 9.50 2.04
C GLU A 115 15.39 8.41 3.03
N ALA A 116 16.09 7.28 2.97
CA ALA A 116 15.98 6.18 3.94
C ALA A 116 17.35 5.93 4.59
N HIS A 117 17.37 5.98 5.92
CA HIS A 117 18.56 5.77 6.75
C HIS A 117 18.40 4.51 7.59
N PRO A 118 19.38 3.59 7.64
CA PRO A 118 19.28 2.38 8.44
C PRO A 118 19.15 2.72 9.93
N ASP A 119 18.26 2.00 10.63
CA ASP A 119 17.94 2.20 12.05
C ASP A 119 17.84 0.86 12.80
N GLY A 120 18.73 -0.05 12.55
CA GLY A 120 18.79 -1.36 13.21
C GLY A 120 17.96 -2.44 12.48
N GLU A 121 17.49 -3.42 13.23
CA GLU A 121 16.81 -4.60 12.71
C GLU A 121 15.43 -4.76 13.37
N ALA A 122 14.44 -5.20 12.61
CA ALA A 122 13.12 -5.56 13.12
C ALA A 122 12.44 -6.56 12.15
N MET A 123 11.65 -7.50 12.68
CA MET A 123 10.84 -8.43 11.90
C MET A 123 11.64 -9.14 10.79
N GLY A 124 12.85 -9.61 11.10
CA GLY A 124 13.70 -10.35 10.17
C GLY A 124 14.28 -9.52 9.02
N THR A 125 14.25 -8.18 9.11
CA THR A 125 14.80 -7.29 8.08
C THR A 125 15.38 -6.02 8.70
N THR A 126 16.13 -5.26 7.90
CA THR A 126 16.62 -3.94 8.32
C THR A 126 15.47 -2.98 8.52
N ARG A 127 15.46 -2.32 9.67
CA ARG A 127 14.58 -1.19 9.96
C ARG A 127 15.23 0.10 9.45
N TRP A 128 14.36 0.99 8.95
CA TRP A 128 14.78 2.25 8.32
C TRP A 128 13.98 3.43 8.88
N LYS A 129 14.61 4.58 8.98
CA LYS A 129 13.95 5.87 9.15
C LYS A 129 13.87 6.56 7.82
N ILE A 130 12.67 7.03 7.45
CA ILE A 130 12.42 7.70 6.17
C ILE A 130 12.17 9.18 6.42
N PHE A 131 12.82 10.04 5.65
CA PHE A 131 12.76 11.49 5.76
C PHE A 131 12.40 12.12 4.42
N GLY A 132 11.40 12.99 4.41
CA GLY A 132 10.98 13.73 3.22
C GLY A 132 9.48 13.76 3.04
N GLU A 133 9.04 14.14 1.86
CA GLU A 133 7.64 14.36 1.52
C GLU A 133 7.29 13.63 0.23
N LYS A 134 6.17 12.93 0.23
CA LYS A 134 5.56 12.34 -0.97
C LYS A 134 4.37 13.17 -1.42
N TRP A 135 4.11 13.15 -2.71
CA TRP A 135 3.05 13.89 -3.35
C TRP A 135 2.10 12.95 -4.09
N PHE A 136 0.84 13.35 -4.26
CA PHE A 136 -0.17 12.52 -4.93
C PHE A 136 -0.38 11.16 -4.25
N CYS A 137 -0.60 11.20 -2.95
CA CYS A 137 -0.73 10.03 -2.09
C CYS A 137 -2.19 9.54 -2.03
N SER A 138 -2.54 8.58 -2.87
CA SER A 138 -3.85 7.92 -2.79
C SER A 138 -3.93 6.99 -1.59
N ASN A 139 -5.14 6.87 -0.99
CA ASN A 139 -5.37 6.05 0.20
C ASN A 139 -4.45 6.44 1.37
N ALA A 140 -4.40 7.75 1.66
CA ALA A 140 -3.43 8.33 2.60
C ALA A 140 -3.61 7.86 4.05
N ASP A 141 -4.75 7.28 4.39
CA ASP A 141 -5.06 6.67 5.68
C ASP A 141 -4.89 5.14 5.72
N ALA A 142 -4.28 4.57 4.69
CA ALA A 142 -3.96 3.13 4.66
C ALA A 142 -3.07 2.71 5.84
N ASP A 143 -3.23 1.46 6.28
CA ASP A 143 -2.48 0.88 7.39
C ASP A 143 -1.02 0.61 7.02
N LEU A 144 -0.77 0.27 5.75
CA LEU A 144 0.53 -0.07 5.21
C LEU A 144 0.81 0.69 3.92
N ILE A 145 1.97 1.33 3.85
CA ILE A 145 2.38 2.12 2.71
C ILE A 145 3.64 1.50 2.09
N LEU A 146 3.58 1.14 0.80
CA LEU A 146 4.79 0.90 0.02
C LEU A 146 5.32 2.24 -0.47
N MET A 147 6.56 2.54 -0.12
CA MET A 147 7.17 3.83 -0.44
C MET A 147 8.55 3.64 -1.05
N THR A 148 8.85 4.38 -2.11
CA THR A 148 10.23 4.50 -2.60
C THR A 148 10.95 5.58 -1.80
N ALA A 149 12.21 5.32 -1.47
CA ALA A 149 13.11 6.31 -0.89
C ALA A 149 14.55 6.02 -1.32
N ARG A 150 15.38 7.04 -1.33
CA ARG A 150 16.81 6.93 -1.64
C ARG A 150 17.54 6.36 -0.44
N VAL A 151 18.19 5.24 -0.66
CA VAL A 151 19.04 4.62 0.39
C VAL A 151 20.24 5.52 0.67
N GLN A 152 20.51 5.78 1.93
CA GLN A 152 21.70 6.54 2.36
C GLN A 152 22.96 5.96 1.72
N ASP A 153 23.80 6.83 1.17
CA ASP A 153 25.04 6.49 0.48
C ASP A 153 24.83 5.61 -0.80
N GLY A 154 23.59 5.47 -1.26
CA GLY A 154 23.27 4.73 -2.49
C GLY A 154 23.64 5.54 -3.75
N PRO A 155 23.75 4.86 -4.91
CA PRO A 155 24.07 5.51 -6.17
C PRO A 155 22.95 6.47 -6.63
N ASP A 156 23.30 7.40 -7.52
CA ASP A 156 22.33 8.29 -8.14
C ASP A 156 21.34 7.55 -9.05
N GLY A 157 20.22 8.22 -9.33
CA GLY A 157 19.17 7.73 -10.22
C GLY A 157 18.33 6.62 -9.58
N THR A 158 17.69 5.82 -10.39
CA THR A 158 16.77 4.76 -9.93
C THR A 158 17.47 3.62 -9.18
N ARG A 159 18.76 3.40 -9.42
CA ARG A 159 19.53 2.33 -8.75
C ARG A 159 19.77 2.59 -7.26
N GLY A 160 19.66 3.84 -6.82
CA GLY A 160 19.77 4.22 -5.40
C GLY A 160 18.45 4.19 -4.66
N LEU A 161 17.34 3.85 -5.33
CA LEU A 161 16.04 3.76 -4.68
C LEU A 161 15.80 2.36 -4.11
N GLY A 162 15.35 2.31 -2.86
CA GLY A 162 14.77 1.15 -2.23
C GLY A 162 13.24 1.24 -2.21
N LEU A 163 12.57 0.09 -2.00
CA LEU A 163 11.15 -0.01 -1.73
C LEU A 163 10.96 -0.40 -0.27
N PHE A 164 10.23 0.40 0.47
CA PHE A 164 10.05 0.26 1.90
C PHE A 164 8.58 0.03 2.24
N LEU A 165 8.34 -0.87 3.21
CA LEU A 165 7.03 -1.03 3.83
C LEU A 165 6.97 -0.16 5.09
N VAL A 166 6.05 0.78 5.09
CA VAL A 166 5.88 1.76 6.19
C VAL A 166 4.53 1.55 6.84
N PRO A 167 4.46 1.00 8.07
CA PRO A 167 3.23 0.99 8.85
C PRO A 167 2.86 2.41 9.26
N ARG A 168 1.57 2.74 9.18
CA ARG A 168 1.07 4.06 9.60
C ARG A 168 1.18 4.28 11.11
N ILE A 169 1.01 3.20 11.88
CA ILE A 169 1.12 3.20 13.34
C ILE A 169 2.22 2.20 13.70
N LEU A 170 3.20 2.66 14.47
CA LEU A 170 4.31 1.87 15.00
C LEU A 170 4.00 1.42 16.42
#